data_b188ea85e8da0a9881820018001861aa
#
_entry.id   b188ea85e8da0a9881820018001861aa
#
_cell.length_a   1.000
_cell.length_b   1.000
_cell.length_c   1.000
_cell.angle_alpha   90.00
_cell.angle_beta   90.00
_cell.angle_gamma   90.00
#
_symmetry.space_group_name_H-M   'P 1'
#
loop_
_entity.id
_entity.type
_entity.pdbx_description
1 polymer ?
#
loop_
_entity_poly.entity_id
_entity_poly.type
_entity_poly.pdbx_seq_one_letter_code
_entity_poly.pdbx_strand_id
1 'polypeptide(L)'
;LVRSRGLGDVYKRQHMYRSELTNEWIDESLKDQRPIAVMIDNEKTALPHFGVADADVVYEIMNSTLNDRITRFMVVVKDWDKIEQLGSIRSARPTNFMLAAEWNAVLCHDGGPFFINDWVAKDYSANFSGGFARYSNGKAAEFTEYITYDKYTNTQKGKTYDGLKQRFESSRYTTTYNDYYQGPHFKFADAEVTFADRNDAISATTIELPFKHNGSTLKYNEETGTYDYYEYGSAHKDAASGEQLTFENVILQNTTFADLGEGYLIYNAIDSGRSGYYITEGKAIEVNWTKSSENAITHYYDAKTGEEIEVNTGKTYISLIPSDGWNNVVIK
;
A
#
# COMPACT_ATOMS: atom_id res chain seq x y z
N LEU A 1 39.32 7.79 -16.29
CA LEU A 1 38.43 8.26 -15.19
C LEU A 1 37.01 7.64 -15.22
N VAL A 2 36.58 7.04 -16.32
CA VAL A 2 35.27 6.38 -16.45
C VAL A 2 35.27 4.94 -15.86
N ARG A 3 36.43 4.30 -15.72
CA ARG A 3 36.54 2.92 -15.19
C ARG A 3 36.45 2.82 -13.65
N SER A 4 36.63 3.90 -12.91
CA SER A 4 36.61 3.87 -11.44
C SER A 4 35.18 3.93 -10.85
N ARG A 5 34.21 4.49 -11.57
CA ARG A 5 32.83 4.58 -11.08
C ARG A 5 32.09 3.23 -11.05
N GLY A 6 32.38 2.34 -12.02
CA GLY A 6 31.70 1.04 -12.09
C GLY A 6 32.12 0.03 -11.01
N LEU A 7 33.39 0.05 -10.58
CA LEU A 7 33.88 -0.89 -9.56
C LEU A 7 33.38 -0.53 -8.15
N GLY A 8 33.29 0.75 -7.82
CA GLY A 8 32.77 1.21 -6.53
C GLY A 8 31.29 0.87 -6.34
N ASP A 9 30.48 0.92 -7.41
CA ASP A 9 29.07 0.57 -7.38
C ASP A 9 28.84 -0.96 -7.30
N VAL A 10 29.70 -1.76 -7.92
CA VAL A 10 29.65 -3.22 -7.83
C VAL A 10 29.98 -3.69 -6.40
N TYR A 11 30.99 -3.09 -5.76
CA TYR A 11 31.33 -3.42 -4.36
C TYR A 11 30.24 -2.99 -3.37
N LYS A 12 29.57 -1.86 -3.61
CA LYS A 12 28.47 -1.38 -2.75
C LYS A 12 27.22 -2.24 -2.84
N ARG A 13 27.06 -3.02 -3.93
CA ARG A 13 25.90 -3.89 -4.18
C ARG A 13 26.16 -5.36 -3.86
N GLN A 14 27.35 -5.70 -3.32
CA GLN A 14 27.56 -7.03 -2.75
C GLN A 14 26.58 -7.21 -1.58
N HIS A 15 25.84 -8.31 -1.57
CA HIS A 15 24.79 -8.61 -0.59
C HIS A 15 23.51 -7.73 -0.70
N MET A 16 23.25 -7.18 -1.87
CA MET A 16 21.99 -6.50 -2.18
C MET A 16 21.27 -7.18 -3.33
N TYR A 17 19.93 -7.09 -3.34
CA TYR A 17 19.10 -7.55 -4.44
C TYR A 17 18.05 -6.48 -4.78
N ARG A 18 17.39 -6.61 -5.93
CA ARG A 18 16.29 -5.74 -6.32
C ARG A 18 15.01 -6.18 -5.62
N SER A 19 14.42 -5.29 -4.81
CA SER A 19 13.14 -5.54 -4.13
C SER A 19 12.05 -5.85 -5.15
N GLU A 20 11.28 -6.89 -4.92
CA GLU A 20 10.10 -7.24 -5.72
C GLU A 20 8.92 -6.28 -5.52
N LEU A 21 8.98 -5.40 -4.50
CA LEU A 21 7.95 -4.40 -4.24
C LEU A 21 8.26 -3.05 -4.89
N THR A 22 9.53 -2.64 -4.94
CA THR A 22 9.94 -1.30 -5.38
C THR A 22 11.03 -1.31 -6.46
N ASN A 23 11.65 -2.46 -6.74
CA ASN A 23 12.84 -2.58 -7.57
C ASN A 23 14.05 -1.77 -7.08
N GLU A 24 14.01 -1.29 -5.86
CA GLU A 24 15.17 -0.66 -5.21
C GLU A 24 16.16 -1.72 -4.72
N TRP A 25 17.42 -1.30 -4.57
CA TRP A 25 18.44 -2.17 -3.99
C TRP A 25 18.27 -2.22 -2.47
N ILE A 26 17.96 -3.41 -1.95
CA ILE A 26 17.82 -3.68 -0.51
C ILE A 26 18.71 -4.85 -0.09
N ASP A 27 18.87 -5.07 1.21
CA ASP A 27 19.71 -6.11 1.77
C ASP A 27 19.27 -7.50 1.30
N GLU A 28 20.22 -8.35 0.88
CA GLU A 28 19.95 -9.69 0.35
C GLU A 28 19.30 -10.62 1.39
N SER A 29 19.49 -10.36 2.69
CA SER A 29 18.84 -11.12 3.75
C SER A 29 17.30 -11.03 3.73
N LEU A 30 16.75 -9.98 3.08
CA LEU A 30 15.32 -9.78 2.93
C LEU A 30 14.71 -10.51 1.73
N LYS A 31 15.54 -11.14 0.87
CA LYS A 31 15.09 -11.71 -0.41
C LYS A 31 13.89 -12.66 -0.26
N ASP A 32 13.94 -13.54 0.70
CA ASP A 32 12.88 -14.52 0.92
C ASP A 32 11.83 -14.05 1.95
N GLN A 33 12.04 -12.89 2.60
CA GLN A 33 11.12 -12.34 3.58
C GLN A 33 9.82 -11.92 2.91
N ARG A 34 8.70 -12.49 3.37
CA ARG A 34 7.37 -12.03 2.93
C ARG A 34 7.04 -10.68 3.57
N PRO A 35 6.35 -9.78 2.86
CA PRO A 35 5.94 -8.52 3.44
C PRO A 35 4.82 -8.69 4.48
N ILE A 36 4.60 -7.65 5.26
CA ILE A 36 3.34 -7.45 5.98
C ILE A 36 2.48 -6.44 5.24
N ALA A 37 1.17 -6.56 5.40
CA ALA A 37 0.20 -5.54 4.99
C ALA A 37 -0.50 -5.02 6.25
N VAL A 38 -0.62 -3.73 6.42
CA VAL A 38 -1.14 -3.12 7.66
C VAL A 38 -2.30 -2.20 7.36
N MET A 39 -3.44 -2.43 8.04
CA MET A 39 -4.60 -1.55 7.97
C MET A 39 -4.37 -0.30 8.79
N ILE A 40 -4.37 0.85 8.15
CA ILE A 40 -4.12 2.15 8.76
C ILE A 40 -5.39 2.99 8.74
N ASP A 41 -5.77 3.51 9.91
CA ASP A 41 -6.90 4.44 10.05
C ASP A 41 -6.56 5.77 9.36
N ASN A 42 -7.39 6.20 8.42
CA ASN A 42 -7.22 7.45 7.69
C ASN A 42 -8.25 8.52 8.07
N GLU A 43 -8.85 8.40 9.23
CA GLU A 43 -9.66 9.46 9.86
C GLU A 43 -8.74 10.58 10.36
N LYS A 44 -9.21 11.83 10.29
CA LYS A 44 -8.41 13.00 10.66
C LYS A 44 -7.83 12.91 12.08
N THR A 45 -8.57 12.34 13.02
CA THR A 45 -8.12 12.13 14.40
C THR A 45 -6.97 11.14 14.53
N ALA A 46 -6.82 10.21 13.56
CA ALA A 46 -5.71 9.26 13.52
C ALA A 46 -4.38 9.93 13.14
N LEU A 47 -4.44 11.10 12.52
CA LEU A 47 -3.24 11.82 12.08
C LEU A 47 -2.50 12.48 13.26
N PRO A 48 -1.16 12.66 13.16
CA PRO A 48 -0.31 12.18 12.08
C PRO A 48 -0.09 10.67 12.14
N HIS A 49 0.11 10.03 10.99
CA HIS A 49 0.54 8.64 10.94
C HIS A 49 2.00 8.49 11.33
N PHE A 50 2.36 7.31 11.85
CA PHE A 50 3.72 6.90 12.15
C PHE A 50 4.13 5.75 11.23
N GLY A 51 5.33 5.81 10.63
CA GLY A 51 5.94 4.74 9.86
C GLY A 51 5.34 4.51 8.46
N VAL A 52 4.35 5.29 8.03
CA VAL A 52 3.72 5.12 6.71
C VAL A 52 4.64 5.54 5.57
N ALA A 53 5.57 6.48 5.82
CA ALA A 53 6.57 6.88 4.83
C ALA A 53 7.57 5.75 4.47
N ASP A 54 7.71 4.73 5.34
CA ASP A 54 8.56 3.56 5.07
C ASP A 54 7.85 2.47 4.26
N ALA A 55 6.56 2.64 3.95
CA ALA A 55 5.81 1.67 3.16
C ALA A 55 6.28 1.63 1.70
N ASP A 56 6.38 0.42 1.15
CA ASP A 56 6.74 0.18 -0.25
C ASP A 56 5.55 0.41 -1.19
N VAL A 57 4.36 0.01 -0.74
CA VAL A 57 3.10 0.17 -1.48
C VAL A 57 2.02 0.67 -0.52
N VAL A 58 1.23 1.64 -0.96
CA VAL A 58 0.08 2.15 -0.21
C VAL A 58 -1.17 1.99 -1.05
N TYR A 59 -2.13 1.22 -0.53
CA TYR A 59 -3.49 1.20 -1.05
C TYR A 59 -4.33 2.22 -0.30
N GLU A 60 -5.09 3.05 -1.02
CA GLU A 60 -6.15 3.87 -0.46
C GLU A 60 -7.49 3.44 -1.04
N ILE A 61 -8.42 3.06 -0.18
CA ILE A 61 -9.71 2.49 -0.56
C ILE A 61 -10.80 3.14 0.27
N MET A 62 -11.93 3.48 -0.37
CA MET A 62 -13.11 3.91 0.36
C MET A 62 -13.53 2.81 1.34
N ASN A 63 -13.56 3.15 2.62
CA ASN A 63 -13.90 2.23 3.69
C ASN A 63 -15.41 2.13 3.94
N SER A 64 -16.13 3.22 3.66
CA SER A 64 -17.58 3.33 3.83
C SER A 64 -18.15 4.34 2.85
N THR A 65 -19.39 4.12 2.43
CA THR A 65 -20.20 5.13 1.70
C THR A 65 -20.70 6.22 2.61
N LEU A 66 -20.68 5.99 3.92
CA LEU A 66 -21.01 6.99 4.95
C LEU A 66 -19.86 7.99 5.12
N ASN A 67 -20.14 9.10 5.81
CA ASN A 67 -19.14 10.13 6.11
C ASN A 67 -18.40 10.64 4.86
N ASP A 68 -19.14 10.96 3.80
CA ASP A 68 -18.57 11.49 2.55
C ASP A 68 -17.43 10.63 1.97
N ARG A 69 -17.58 9.30 2.07
CA ARG A 69 -16.63 8.33 1.50
C ARG A 69 -15.26 8.34 2.13
N ILE A 70 -15.24 8.29 3.46
CA ILE A 70 -13.98 8.14 4.21
C ILE A 70 -13.15 6.97 3.71
N THR A 71 -11.84 7.18 3.57
CA THR A 71 -10.90 6.14 3.14
C THR A 71 -10.19 5.48 4.30
N ARG A 72 -9.52 4.38 3.99
CA ARG A 72 -8.56 3.69 4.85
C ARG A 72 -7.35 3.29 4.02
N PHE A 73 -6.15 3.30 4.62
CA PHE A 73 -4.98 2.74 3.97
C PHE A 73 -4.81 1.26 4.30
N MET A 74 -4.26 0.51 3.35
CA MET A 74 -3.54 -0.72 3.58
C MET A 74 -2.13 -0.52 3.04
N VAL A 75 -1.14 -0.53 3.92
CA VAL A 75 0.25 -0.33 3.53
C VAL A 75 1.00 -1.65 3.49
N VAL A 76 1.85 -1.86 2.49
CA VAL A 76 2.67 -3.07 2.34
C VAL A 76 4.12 -2.72 2.61
N VAL A 77 4.75 -3.46 3.51
CA VAL A 77 6.11 -3.20 3.98
C VAL A 77 6.95 -4.47 3.90
N LYS A 78 8.07 -4.40 3.18
CA LYS A 78 9.03 -5.51 3.03
C LYS A 78 10.00 -5.58 4.21
N ASP A 79 10.61 -4.47 4.55
CA ASP A 79 11.65 -4.35 5.61
C ASP A 79 11.01 -4.04 6.98
N TRP A 80 10.09 -4.94 7.40
CA TRP A 80 9.28 -4.73 8.60
C TRP A 80 10.02 -5.00 9.92
N ASP A 81 11.23 -5.54 9.92
CA ASP A 81 12.04 -5.71 11.12
C ASP A 81 12.65 -4.40 11.65
N LYS A 82 12.57 -3.33 10.85
CA LYS A 82 12.97 -1.97 11.25
C LYS A 82 11.82 -1.11 11.80
N ILE A 83 10.59 -1.64 11.84
CA ILE A 83 9.45 -0.87 12.31
C ILE A 83 9.54 -0.62 13.82
N GLU A 84 9.71 0.65 14.18
CA GLU A 84 9.62 1.10 15.57
C GLU A 84 8.17 1.39 15.97
N GLN A 85 7.41 2.04 15.09
CA GLN A 85 5.99 2.36 15.28
C GLN A 85 5.32 2.57 13.92
N LEU A 86 4.25 1.81 13.64
CA LEU A 86 3.47 1.94 12.41
C LEU A 86 1.96 1.92 12.72
N GLY A 87 1.25 2.94 12.30
CA GLY A 87 -0.21 3.02 12.51
C GLY A 87 -0.73 4.46 12.62
N SER A 88 -1.90 4.63 13.22
CA SER A 88 -2.69 3.69 14.03
C SER A 88 -3.42 2.65 13.17
N ILE A 89 -3.57 1.45 13.73
CA ILE A 89 -4.17 0.29 13.08
C ILE A 89 -5.68 0.35 13.16
N ARG A 90 -6.36 -0.25 12.17
CA ARG A 90 -7.83 -0.39 12.14
C ARG A 90 -8.25 -1.75 11.61
N SER A 91 -9.58 -1.93 11.61
CA SER A 91 -10.25 -3.14 11.14
C SER A 91 -10.07 -3.38 9.64
N ALA A 92 -9.98 -4.65 9.24
CA ALA A 92 -9.99 -5.07 7.85
C ALA A 92 -11.41 -5.21 7.28
N ARG A 93 -11.47 -5.29 5.97
CA ARG A 93 -12.65 -5.64 5.16
C ARG A 93 -12.27 -6.83 4.27
N PRO A 94 -13.23 -7.57 3.69
CA PRO A 94 -12.93 -8.70 2.80
C PRO A 94 -11.93 -8.36 1.69
N THR A 95 -12.05 -7.20 1.06
CA THR A 95 -11.14 -6.74 0.00
C THR A 95 -9.66 -6.74 0.44
N ASN A 96 -9.40 -6.37 1.68
CA ASN A 96 -8.01 -6.27 2.18
C ASN A 96 -7.32 -7.64 2.23
N PHE A 97 -8.06 -8.72 2.49
CA PHE A 97 -7.51 -10.08 2.46
C PHE A 97 -7.10 -10.49 1.05
N MET A 98 -7.90 -10.14 0.03
CA MET A 98 -7.56 -10.39 -1.37
C MET A 98 -6.34 -9.59 -1.81
N LEU A 99 -6.27 -8.31 -1.44
CA LEU A 99 -5.13 -7.44 -1.80
C LEU A 99 -3.84 -7.85 -1.06
N ALA A 100 -3.90 -8.20 0.21
CA ALA A 100 -2.74 -8.71 0.96
C ALA A 100 -2.22 -10.03 0.37
N ALA A 101 -3.11 -10.90 -0.09
CA ALA A 101 -2.76 -12.18 -0.71
C ALA A 101 -1.98 -12.02 -2.02
N GLU A 102 -2.21 -10.96 -2.78
CA GLU A 102 -1.44 -10.65 -4.01
C GLU A 102 0.06 -10.51 -3.76
N TRP A 103 0.43 -10.08 -2.55
CA TRP A 103 1.81 -9.88 -2.11
C TRP A 103 2.33 -11.06 -1.28
N ASN A 104 1.52 -12.08 -1.05
CA ASN A 104 1.77 -13.10 -0.05
C ASN A 104 2.06 -12.50 1.35
N ALA A 105 1.47 -11.33 1.63
CA ALA A 105 1.68 -10.58 2.87
C ALA A 105 0.91 -11.18 4.05
N VAL A 106 1.42 -10.96 5.27
CA VAL A 106 0.64 -11.19 6.49
C VAL A 106 -0.12 -9.91 6.82
N LEU A 107 -1.46 -9.97 6.80
CA LEU A 107 -2.33 -8.83 7.06
C LEU A 107 -2.41 -8.53 8.56
N CYS A 108 -1.99 -7.34 8.97
CA CYS A 108 -2.10 -6.85 10.34
C CYS A 108 -3.27 -5.87 10.44
N HIS A 109 -4.22 -6.15 11.34
CA HIS A 109 -5.44 -5.37 11.51
C HIS A 109 -5.98 -5.50 12.93
N ASP A 110 -6.95 -4.69 13.31
CA ASP A 110 -7.67 -4.85 14.58
C ASP A 110 -9.15 -5.12 14.30
N GLY A 111 -9.51 -6.40 14.28
CA GLY A 111 -10.87 -6.86 14.05
C GLY A 111 -11.40 -6.61 12.64
N GLY A 112 -12.72 -6.60 12.56
CA GLY A 112 -13.52 -6.40 11.37
C GLY A 112 -14.94 -6.85 11.61
N PRO A 113 -15.89 -6.56 10.69
CA PRO A 113 -17.23 -7.09 10.77
C PRO A 113 -17.21 -8.62 10.57
N PHE A 114 -18.25 -9.32 10.98
CA PHE A 114 -18.34 -10.79 10.88
C PHE A 114 -18.11 -11.31 9.44
N PHE A 115 -18.35 -10.50 8.42
CA PHE A 115 -18.12 -10.86 7.00
C PHE A 115 -16.66 -11.25 6.70
N ILE A 116 -15.69 -10.83 7.51
CA ILE A 116 -14.28 -11.18 7.28
C ILE A 116 -13.97 -12.62 7.67
N ASN A 117 -14.81 -13.29 8.45
CA ASN A 117 -14.52 -14.63 8.98
C ASN A 117 -14.26 -15.66 7.88
N ASP A 118 -15.03 -15.61 6.79
CA ASP A 118 -14.85 -16.51 5.65
C ASP A 118 -13.49 -16.26 4.95
N TRP A 119 -13.00 -15.01 4.97
CA TRP A 119 -11.73 -14.61 4.37
C TRP A 119 -10.55 -14.97 5.28
N VAL A 120 -10.69 -14.81 6.59
CA VAL A 120 -9.71 -15.27 7.58
C VAL A 120 -9.49 -16.79 7.47
N ALA A 121 -10.53 -17.55 7.16
CA ALA A 121 -10.49 -19.01 7.06
C ALA A 121 -9.90 -19.55 5.74
N LYS A 122 -9.62 -18.71 4.75
CA LYS A 122 -9.02 -19.13 3.47
C LYS A 122 -7.61 -19.65 3.67
N ASP A 123 -7.25 -20.69 2.94
CA ASP A 123 -5.93 -21.33 3.05
C ASP A 123 -4.77 -20.39 2.70
N TYR A 124 -4.98 -19.47 1.76
CA TYR A 124 -4.00 -18.46 1.37
C TYR A 124 -3.90 -17.30 2.38
N SER A 125 -4.86 -17.15 3.29
CA SER A 125 -4.93 -16.03 4.22
C SER A 125 -3.94 -16.20 5.35
N ALA A 126 -3.18 -15.12 5.62
CA ALA A 126 -2.35 -15.02 6.79
C ALA A 126 -2.62 -13.66 7.45
N ASN A 127 -2.97 -13.66 8.75
CA ASN A 127 -3.29 -12.41 9.43
C ASN A 127 -3.00 -12.44 10.93
N PHE A 128 -2.68 -11.26 11.47
CA PHE A 128 -2.67 -10.98 12.90
C PHE A 128 -3.76 -9.96 13.21
N SER A 129 -4.64 -10.26 14.15
CA SER A 129 -5.76 -9.39 14.52
C SER A 129 -5.66 -8.94 15.98
N GLY A 130 -5.58 -7.62 16.17
CA GLY A 130 -5.63 -6.99 17.49
C GLY A 130 -4.48 -7.33 18.44
N GLY A 131 -4.52 -6.73 19.64
CA GLY A 131 -3.52 -6.98 20.69
C GLY A 131 -2.13 -6.42 20.39
N PHE A 132 -2.01 -5.49 19.45
CA PHE A 132 -0.77 -4.77 19.16
C PHE A 132 -0.48 -3.68 20.20
N ALA A 133 0.65 -3.01 20.06
CA ALA A 133 1.11 -2.02 21.01
C ALA A 133 0.13 -0.84 21.18
N ARG A 134 -0.31 -0.58 22.40
CA ARG A 134 -1.19 0.56 22.76
C ARG A 134 -0.38 1.68 23.35
N TYR A 135 -0.32 2.80 22.65
CA TYR A 135 0.40 4.01 23.06
C TYR A 135 -0.53 4.95 23.84
N SER A 136 0.02 5.60 24.86
CA SER A 136 -0.69 6.67 25.58
C SER A 136 -0.45 8.01 24.88
N ASN A 137 -1.21 8.27 23.81
CA ASN A 137 -1.07 9.45 22.96
C ASN A 137 -2.16 10.52 23.17
N GLY A 138 -2.97 10.38 24.21
CA GLY A 138 -4.04 11.34 24.53
C GLY A 138 -5.30 11.23 23.67
N LYS A 139 -5.36 10.27 22.74
CA LYS A 139 -6.50 10.02 21.85
C LYS A 139 -7.42 8.92 22.41
N ALA A 140 -8.61 8.79 21.82
CA ALA A 140 -9.52 7.67 22.09
C ALA A 140 -8.82 6.32 21.76
N ALA A 141 -9.26 5.26 22.44
CA ALA A 141 -8.61 3.93 22.36
C ALA A 141 -8.42 3.43 20.93
N GLU A 142 -9.36 3.70 20.03
CA GLU A 142 -9.33 3.30 18.64
C GLU A 142 -8.18 3.92 17.82
N PHE A 143 -7.55 5.00 18.31
CA PHE A 143 -6.42 5.68 17.66
C PHE A 143 -5.10 5.46 18.39
N THR A 144 -4.99 4.45 19.23
CA THR A 144 -3.81 4.22 20.08
C THR A 144 -3.01 2.97 19.76
N GLU A 145 -3.45 2.17 18.78
CA GLU A 145 -2.84 0.87 18.44
C GLU A 145 -1.87 0.97 17.27
N TYR A 146 -0.68 0.41 17.47
CA TYR A 146 0.42 0.49 16.48
C TYR A 146 1.15 -0.85 16.36
N ILE A 147 1.71 -1.13 15.17
CA ILE A 147 2.68 -2.19 14.96
C ILE A 147 4.03 -1.74 15.51
N THR A 148 4.73 -2.67 16.17
CA THR A 148 6.15 -2.58 16.50
C THR A 148 6.83 -3.88 16.09
N TYR A 149 8.12 -3.86 15.78
CA TYR A 149 8.87 -5.09 15.53
C TYR A 149 9.15 -5.85 16.82
N ASP A 150 9.76 -5.18 17.79
CA ASP A 150 10.02 -5.72 19.11
C ASP A 150 8.88 -5.47 20.09
N LYS A 151 8.98 -6.08 21.27
CA LYS A 151 8.05 -5.83 22.38
C LYS A 151 8.01 -4.34 22.74
N TYR A 152 6.82 -3.86 22.99
CA TYR A 152 6.58 -2.49 23.47
C TYR A 152 5.99 -2.52 24.87
N THR A 153 6.58 -1.76 25.79
CA THR A 153 6.04 -1.57 27.15
C THR A 153 5.47 -0.19 27.30
N ASN A 154 4.15 -0.11 27.47
CA ASN A 154 3.48 1.12 27.88
C ASN A 154 3.67 1.30 29.39
N THR A 155 4.61 2.15 29.76
CA THR A 155 4.97 2.37 31.18
C THR A 155 3.86 3.04 31.98
N GLN A 156 3.02 3.89 31.34
CA GLN A 156 1.90 4.54 32.00
C GLN A 156 0.79 3.54 32.38
N LYS A 157 0.63 2.49 31.57
CA LYS A 157 -0.37 1.41 31.81
C LYS A 157 0.23 0.18 32.47
N GLY A 158 1.56 0.11 32.63
CA GLY A 158 2.25 -1.07 33.16
C GLY A 158 2.03 -2.32 32.33
N LYS A 159 1.85 -2.19 31.01
CA LYS A 159 1.52 -3.32 30.12
C LYS A 159 2.51 -3.45 28.99
N THR A 160 2.99 -4.68 28.78
CA THR A 160 3.86 -5.06 27.65
C THR A 160 3.05 -5.77 26.57
N TYR A 161 3.33 -5.42 25.32
CA TYR A 161 2.70 -5.97 24.12
C TYR A 161 3.75 -6.64 23.25
N ASP A 162 3.38 -7.75 22.62
CA ASP A 162 4.23 -8.45 21.67
C ASP A 162 4.29 -7.65 20.35
N GLY A 163 5.51 -7.52 19.81
CA GLY A 163 5.76 -7.02 18.49
C GLY A 163 5.66 -8.11 17.42
N LEU A 164 5.94 -7.75 16.16
CA LEU A 164 5.89 -8.69 15.04
C LEU A 164 6.76 -9.93 15.26
N LYS A 165 7.98 -9.73 15.77
CA LYS A 165 8.92 -10.82 16.06
C LYS A 165 8.27 -11.92 16.91
N GLN A 166 7.69 -11.56 18.06
CA GLN A 166 7.07 -12.52 18.97
C GLN A 166 5.81 -13.13 18.37
N ARG A 167 5.06 -12.36 17.59
CA ARG A 167 3.85 -12.85 16.91
C ARG A 167 4.17 -13.90 15.86
N PHE A 168 5.19 -13.69 15.04
CA PHE A 168 5.66 -14.72 14.10
C PHE A 168 6.17 -15.96 14.84
N GLU A 169 7.01 -15.79 15.87
CA GLU A 169 7.55 -16.90 16.69
C GLU A 169 6.44 -17.76 17.34
N SER A 170 5.33 -17.16 17.73
CA SER A 170 4.20 -17.85 18.37
C SER A 170 3.10 -18.30 17.41
N SER A 171 3.18 -17.97 16.14
CA SER A 171 2.17 -18.28 15.12
C SER A 171 2.58 -19.48 14.25
N ARG A 172 1.63 -19.90 13.39
CA ARG A 172 1.89 -20.87 12.32
C ARG A 172 2.45 -20.23 11.04
N TYR A 173 2.52 -18.90 10.98
CA TYR A 173 2.92 -18.19 9.78
C TYR A 173 4.44 -18.13 9.67
N THR A 174 4.95 -18.39 8.47
CA THR A 174 6.36 -18.22 8.14
C THR A 174 6.70 -16.75 7.91
N THR A 175 7.91 -16.35 8.21
CA THR A 175 8.46 -15.03 7.86
C THR A 175 8.88 -14.97 6.39
N THR A 176 8.99 -16.12 5.73
CA THR A 176 9.36 -16.26 4.32
C THR A 176 8.13 -16.52 3.46
N TYR A 177 8.24 -16.26 2.16
CA TYR A 177 7.22 -16.62 1.18
C TYR A 177 6.83 -18.09 1.29
N ASN A 178 5.55 -18.39 1.09
CA ASN A 178 5.00 -19.74 1.14
C ASN A 178 4.48 -20.18 -0.24
N ASP A 179 3.85 -21.35 -0.31
CA ASP A 179 3.37 -21.97 -1.55
C ASP A 179 2.34 -21.14 -2.33
N TYR A 180 1.75 -20.12 -1.71
CA TYR A 180 0.82 -19.20 -2.36
C TYR A 180 1.50 -18.00 -3.02
N TYR A 181 2.82 -17.85 -2.88
CA TYR A 181 3.57 -16.81 -3.56
C TYR A 181 3.62 -17.04 -5.05
N GLN A 182 3.19 -16.05 -5.83
CA GLN A 182 3.07 -16.15 -7.29
C GLN A 182 4.16 -15.37 -8.04
N GLY A 183 5.20 -14.96 -7.34
CA GLY A 183 6.25 -14.11 -7.91
C GLY A 183 6.00 -12.61 -7.69
N PRO A 184 6.82 -11.75 -8.29
CA PRO A 184 6.69 -10.30 -8.19
C PRO A 184 5.33 -9.81 -8.71
N HIS A 185 4.73 -8.87 -7.97
CA HIS A 185 3.45 -8.27 -8.34
C HIS A 185 3.57 -7.36 -9.57
N PHE A 186 4.68 -6.63 -9.69
CA PHE A 186 4.94 -5.72 -10.79
C PHE A 186 6.02 -6.25 -11.73
N LYS A 187 5.88 -5.91 -13.01
CA LYS A 187 6.96 -5.93 -13.98
C LYS A 187 7.66 -4.57 -13.92
N PHE A 188 8.86 -4.54 -13.38
CA PHE A 188 9.64 -3.30 -13.32
C PHE A 188 10.42 -3.05 -14.60
N ALA A 189 10.52 -1.79 -15.00
CA ALA A 189 11.31 -1.37 -16.14
C ALA A 189 12.81 -1.41 -15.84
N ASP A 190 13.59 -1.81 -16.85
CA ASP A 190 15.06 -1.78 -16.78
C ASP A 190 15.62 -0.35 -16.84
N ALA A 191 14.88 0.55 -17.48
CA ALA A 191 15.18 1.97 -17.61
C ALA A 191 13.93 2.78 -17.26
N GLU A 192 14.14 4.03 -16.86
CA GLU A 192 13.03 4.93 -16.52
C GLU A 192 11.99 5.02 -17.65
N VAL A 193 10.74 4.74 -17.30
CA VAL A 193 9.60 4.88 -18.19
C VAL A 193 9.08 6.31 -18.10
N THR A 194 8.98 6.96 -19.24
CA THR A 194 8.33 8.26 -19.39
C THR A 194 7.33 8.21 -20.52
N PHE A 195 6.25 8.98 -20.40
CA PHE A 195 5.22 9.08 -21.43
C PHE A 195 5.26 10.42 -22.18
N ALA A 196 6.40 11.13 -22.12
CA ALA A 196 6.55 12.46 -22.71
C ALA A 196 6.25 12.48 -24.21
N ASP A 197 6.64 11.43 -24.94
CA ASP A 197 6.48 11.32 -26.39
C ASP A 197 5.18 10.62 -26.83
N ARG A 198 4.33 10.24 -25.86
CA ARG A 198 3.05 9.56 -26.18
C ARG A 198 1.93 10.55 -26.42
N ASN A 199 1.31 10.47 -27.59
CA ASN A 199 0.21 11.35 -27.98
C ASN A 199 -1.09 11.10 -27.18
N ASP A 200 -1.26 9.91 -26.63
CA ASP A 200 -2.41 9.51 -25.81
C ASP A 200 -2.19 9.74 -24.31
N ALA A 201 -0.97 10.07 -23.88
CA ALA A 201 -0.71 10.42 -22.50
C ALA A 201 -1.22 11.83 -22.18
N ILE A 202 -1.90 11.94 -21.04
CA ILE A 202 -2.41 13.22 -20.54
C ILE A 202 -1.49 13.80 -19.47
N SER A 203 -1.51 15.13 -19.28
CA SER A 203 -0.83 15.76 -18.16
C SER A 203 -1.41 15.26 -16.83
N ALA A 204 -0.56 14.95 -15.89
CA ALA A 204 -0.93 14.43 -14.58
C ALA A 204 -0.06 15.06 -13.48
N THR A 205 0.00 16.39 -13.44
CA THR A 205 0.72 17.12 -12.39
C THR A 205 -0.08 17.21 -11.10
N THR A 206 -1.39 17.09 -11.19
CA THR A 206 -2.30 17.01 -10.03
C THR A 206 -3.35 15.94 -10.27
N ILE A 207 -3.57 15.09 -9.27
CA ILE A 207 -4.56 14.02 -9.26
C ILE A 207 -5.46 14.26 -8.05
N GLU A 208 -6.75 14.55 -8.29
CA GLU A 208 -7.74 14.69 -7.21
C GLU A 208 -8.66 13.48 -7.22
N LEU A 209 -8.72 12.77 -6.10
CA LEU A 209 -9.50 11.55 -5.96
C LEU A 209 -10.92 11.84 -5.44
N PRO A 210 -11.92 11.01 -5.79
CA PRO A 210 -13.32 11.25 -5.44
C PRO A 210 -13.64 10.84 -3.98
N PHE A 211 -12.74 11.12 -3.06
CA PHE A 211 -12.89 10.85 -1.63
C PHE A 211 -13.10 12.18 -0.89
N LYS A 212 -14.33 12.64 -0.84
CA LYS A 212 -14.67 13.96 -0.32
C LYS A 212 -14.30 14.15 1.14
N HIS A 213 -14.41 13.10 1.96
CA HIS A 213 -14.05 13.16 3.37
C HIS A 213 -12.56 13.51 3.57
N ASN A 214 -11.69 12.77 2.88
CA ASN A 214 -10.25 12.92 3.03
C ASN A 214 -9.68 14.06 2.15
N GLY A 215 -10.30 14.33 1.00
CA GLY A 215 -9.77 15.27 0.03
C GLY A 215 -8.43 14.83 -0.57
N SER A 216 -8.27 13.50 -0.75
CA SER A 216 -7.03 12.87 -1.20
C SER A 216 -6.58 13.43 -2.53
N THR A 217 -5.34 13.94 -2.56
CA THR A 217 -4.74 14.58 -3.72
C THR A 217 -3.28 14.19 -3.83
N LEU A 218 -2.80 13.94 -5.04
CA LEU A 218 -1.39 13.70 -5.33
C LEU A 218 -0.90 14.82 -6.28
N LYS A 219 0.27 15.37 -5.97
CA LYS A 219 0.88 16.46 -6.76
C LYS A 219 2.28 16.05 -7.19
N TYR A 220 2.53 16.13 -8.48
CA TYR A 220 3.84 15.82 -9.03
C TYR A 220 4.86 16.90 -8.64
N ASN A 221 5.97 16.45 -8.12
CA ASN A 221 7.11 17.29 -7.78
C ASN A 221 8.24 17.02 -8.78
N GLU A 222 8.46 17.95 -9.70
CA GLU A 222 9.46 17.83 -10.77
C GLU A 222 10.91 17.74 -10.24
N GLU A 223 11.17 18.27 -9.03
CA GLU A 223 12.52 18.23 -8.44
C GLU A 223 12.89 16.84 -7.95
N THR A 224 11.90 16.07 -7.49
CA THR A 224 12.11 14.73 -6.94
C THR A 224 11.69 13.61 -7.87
N GLY A 225 10.87 13.90 -8.89
CA GLY A 225 10.27 12.90 -9.78
C GLY A 225 9.16 12.09 -9.10
N THR A 226 8.59 12.59 -8.01
CA THR A 226 7.60 11.88 -7.20
C THR A 226 6.28 12.62 -7.10
N TYR A 227 5.25 11.88 -6.70
CA TYR A 227 3.94 12.42 -6.34
C TYR A 227 3.83 12.58 -4.84
N ASP A 228 3.72 13.83 -4.37
CA ASP A 228 3.49 14.16 -2.97
C ASP A 228 2.01 13.96 -2.61
N TYR A 229 1.72 13.21 -1.54
CA TYR A 229 0.37 12.94 -1.10
C TYR A 229 -0.13 14.00 -0.10
N TYR A 230 -1.38 14.42 -0.31
CA TYR A 230 -2.11 15.40 0.51
C TYR A 230 -3.46 14.84 0.91
N GLU A 231 -3.90 15.17 2.12
CA GLU A 231 -5.26 14.92 2.59
C GLU A 231 -5.67 15.97 3.61
N TYR A 232 -6.98 16.17 3.78
CA TYR A 232 -7.52 17.20 4.67
C TYR A 232 -6.93 18.60 4.43
N GLY A 233 -6.57 18.91 3.18
CA GLY A 233 -5.99 20.18 2.76
C GLY A 233 -4.53 20.39 3.15
N SER A 234 -3.83 19.37 3.63
CA SER A 234 -2.44 19.47 4.10
C SER A 234 -1.57 18.35 3.53
N ALA A 235 -0.27 18.64 3.40
CA ALA A 235 0.73 17.64 3.08
C ALA A 235 0.74 16.54 4.16
N HIS A 236 0.71 15.28 3.73
CA HIS A 236 0.79 14.15 4.65
C HIS A 236 2.25 13.92 5.03
N LYS A 237 2.58 14.20 6.29
CA LYS A 237 3.93 13.98 6.84
C LYS A 237 3.90 12.89 7.89
N ASP A 238 4.87 11.98 7.78
CA ASP A 238 5.11 10.94 8.77
C ASP A 238 5.60 11.54 10.09
N ALA A 239 5.00 11.14 11.20
CA ALA A 239 5.36 11.69 12.50
C ALA A 239 6.68 11.16 13.04
N ALA A 240 7.13 9.98 12.58
CA ALA A 240 8.40 9.40 13.01
C ALA A 240 9.60 10.07 12.31
N SER A 241 9.53 10.20 10.99
CA SER A 241 10.63 10.74 10.16
C SER A 241 10.50 12.23 9.84
N GLY A 242 9.27 12.78 9.85
CA GLY A 242 8.96 14.11 9.34
C GLY A 242 8.89 14.18 7.81
N GLU A 243 9.09 13.07 7.12
CA GLU A 243 9.11 13.01 5.66
C GLU A 243 7.70 13.10 5.08
N GLN A 244 7.61 13.72 3.91
CA GLN A 244 6.41 13.72 3.09
C GLN A 244 6.15 12.32 2.54
N LEU A 245 4.90 11.86 2.56
CA LEU A 245 4.50 10.63 1.88
C LEU A 245 4.51 10.87 0.37
N THR A 246 5.36 10.12 -0.34
CA THR A 246 5.62 10.29 -1.77
C THR A 246 5.66 8.96 -2.51
N PHE A 247 5.39 9.02 -3.83
CA PHE A 247 5.35 7.84 -4.70
C PHE A 247 5.89 8.17 -6.09
N GLU A 248 6.69 7.28 -6.65
CA GLU A 248 7.12 7.34 -8.05
C GLU A 248 6.00 6.90 -9.00
N ASN A 249 5.14 5.99 -8.54
CA ASN A 249 4.09 5.39 -9.33
C ASN A 249 2.72 5.58 -8.68
N VAL A 250 1.71 5.89 -9.49
CA VAL A 250 0.31 5.97 -9.09
C VAL A 250 -0.53 5.10 -10.01
N ILE A 251 -1.32 4.21 -9.44
CA ILE A 251 -2.25 3.35 -10.18
C ILE A 251 -3.66 3.59 -9.66
N LEU A 252 -4.58 3.89 -10.56
CA LEU A 252 -6.01 4.02 -10.26
C LEU A 252 -6.79 2.90 -10.93
N GLN A 253 -7.61 2.17 -10.16
CA GLN A 253 -8.44 1.07 -10.64
C GLN A 253 -9.92 1.44 -10.53
N ASN A 254 -10.62 1.53 -11.66
CA ASN A 254 -12.07 1.65 -11.67
C ASN A 254 -12.68 0.31 -11.21
N THR A 255 -13.27 0.30 -10.03
CA THR A 255 -13.68 -0.94 -9.36
C THR A 255 -15.12 -0.82 -8.86
N THR A 256 -15.98 -1.78 -9.22
CA THR A 256 -17.31 -1.88 -8.63
C THR A 256 -17.23 -2.34 -7.18
N PHE A 257 -18.27 -2.07 -6.40
CA PHE A 257 -18.36 -2.50 -5.02
C PHE A 257 -19.81 -2.86 -4.67
N ALA A 258 -19.97 -3.60 -3.58
CA ALA A 258 -21.25 -3.85 -2.95
C ALA A 258 -21.23 -3.36 -1.51
N ASP A 259 -22.34 -2.81 -1.05
CA ASP A 259 -22.59 -2.51 0.36
C ASP A 259 -23.18 -3.76 1.02
N LEU A 260 -22.49 -4.28 2.03
CA LEU A 260 -22.90 -5.46 2.80
C LEU A 260 -23.87 -5.11 3.95
N GLY A 261 -24.26 -3.86 4.04
CA GLY A 261 -25.08 -3.28 5.11
C GLY A 261 -24.25 -2.39 6.05
N GLU A 262 -24.88 -1.39 6.63
CA GLU A 262 -24.31 -0.45 7.60
C GLU A 262 -23.04 0.27 7.10
N GLY A 263 -22.90 0.43 5.77
CA GLY A 263 -21.73 1.05 5.16
C GLY A 263 -20.49 0.16 5.06
N TYR A 264 -20.60 -1.14 5.39
CA TYR A 264 -19.52 -2.10 5.17
C TYR A 264 -19.46 -2.51 3.71
N LEU A 265 -18.27 -2.37 3.10
CA LEU A 265 -18.08 -2.56 1.67
C LEU A 265 -17.23 -3.79 1.36
N ILE A 266 -17.52 -4.40 0.21
CA ILE A 266 -16.64 -5.29 -0.51
C ILE A 266 -16.48 -4.77 -1.94
N TYR A 267 -15.23 -4.59 -2.38
CA TYR A 267 -14.92 -4.28 -3.77
C TYR A 267 -14.88 -5.56 -4.61
N ASN A 268 -15.39 -5.47 -5.83
CA ASN A 268 -15.24 -6.55 -6.81
C ASN A 268 -13.82 -6.50 -7.40
N ALA A 269 -12.85 -6.95 -6.59
CA ALA A 269 -11.44 -6.95 -6.97
C ALA A 269 -11.11 -8.03 -8.02
N ILE A 270 -11.99 -9.02 -8.24
CA ILE A 270 -11.85 -10.06 -9.27
C ILE A 270 -12.64 -9.62 -10.48
N ASP A 271 -11.95 -9.14 -11.51
CA ASP A 271 -12.57 -8.65 -12.74
C ASP A 271 -11.58 -8.73 -13.90
N SER A 272 -12.03 -8.48 -15.12
CA SER A 272 -11.21 -8.59 -16.33
C SER A 272 -11.41 -7.39 -17.23
N GLY A 273 -10.30 -6.76 -17.61
CA GLY A 273 -10.28 -5.67 -18.59
C GLY A 273 -10.98 -4.39 -18.14
N ARG A 274 -11.02 -4.13 -16.83
CA ARG A 274 -11.58 -2.89 -16.28
C ARG A 274 -10.62 -1.72 -16.50
N SER A 275 -11.19 -0.54 -16.73
CA SER A 275 -10.40 0.68 -16.93
C SER A 275 -9.62 1.11 -15.69
N GLY A 276 -8.51 1.78 -15.92
CA GLY A 276 -7.66 2.37 -14.91
C GLY A 276 -6.70 3.38 -15.52
N TYR A 277 -5.83 3.90 -14.66
CA TYR A 277 -4.71 4.75 -15.07
C TYR A 277 -3.42 4.26 -14.45
N TYR A 278 -2.33 4.31 -15.22
CA TYR A 278 -0.97 4.28 -14.70
C TYR A 278 -0.35 5.66 -14.89
N ILE A 279 0.19 6.21 -13.83
CA ILE A 279 0.65 7.59 -13.74
C ILE A 279 2.06 7.58 -13.17
N THR A 280 2.99 8.20 -13.89
CA THR A 280 4.39 8.39 -13.49
C THR A 280 4.96 9.57 -14.27
N GLU A 281 6.02 10.19 -13.76
CA GLU A 281 6.73 11.28 -14.42
C GLU A 281 5.81 12.40 -14.95
N GLY A 282 4.81 12.78 -14.16
CA GLY A 282 3.87 13.86 -14.50
C GLY A 282 2.90 13.55 -15.64
N LYS A 283 2.79 12.29 -16.06
CA LYS A 283 1.93 11.83 -17.16
C LYS A 283 1.10 10.62 -16.78
N ALA A 284 -0.08 10.49 -17.35
CA ALA A 284 -0.96 9.35 -17.19
C ALA A 284 -1.29 8.70 -18.54
N ILE A 285 -1.34 7.39 -18.55
CA ILE A 285 -1.89 6.58 -19.64
C ILE A 285 -3.08 5.76 -19.14
N GLU A 286 -4.03 5.47 -20.02
CA GLU A 286 -5.10 4.53 -19.72
C GLU A 286 -4.57 3.10 -19.72
N VAL A 287 -5.03 2.33 -18.74
CA VAL A 287 -4.73 0.90 -18.62
C VAL A 287 -6.03 0.10 -18.45
N ASN A 288 -5.92 -1.20 -18.68
CA ASN A 288 -6.94 -2.16 -18.28
C ASN A 288 -6.34 -3.08 -17.22
N TRP A 289 -7.06 -3.29 -16.11
CA TRP A 289 -6.61 -4.19 -15.08
C TRP A 289 -7.43 -5.48 -15.06
N THR A 290 -6.78 -6.57 -14.66
CA THR A 290 -7.37 -7.90 -14.56
C THR A 290 -6.84 -8.62 -13.33
N LYS A 291 -7.74 -9.22 -12.55
CA LYS A 291 -7.44 -10.13 -11.45
C LYS A 291 -8.31 -11.36 -11.59
N SER A 292 -7.71 -12.54 -11.72
CA SER A 292 -8.41 -13.78 -12.11
C SER A 292 -9.00 -14.56 -10.94
N SER A 293 -8.54 -14.35 -9.71
CA SER A 293 -9.02 -15.03 -8.51
C SER A 293 -8.71 -14.22 -7.25
N GLU A 294 -9.23 -14.68 -6.11
CA GLU A 294 -9.09 -13.99 -4.81
C GLU A 294 -7.63 -13.67 -4.44
N ASN A 295 -6.71 -14.60 -4.66
CA ASN A 295 -5.29 -14.46 -4.33
C ASN A 295 -4.38 -14.26 -5.54
N ALA A 296 -4.92 -14.14 -6.75
CA ALA A 296 -4.13 -13.84 -7.94
C ALA A 296 -3.62 -12.40 -7.92
N ILE A 297 -2.46 -12.19 -8.54
CA ILE A 297 -1.91 -10.86 -8.78
C ILE A 297 -2.84 -10.07 -9.71
N THR A 298 -3.02 -8.79 -9.45
CA THR A 298 -3.65 -7.86 -10.37
C THR A 298 -2.63 -7.44 -11.43
N HIS A 299 -2.97 -7.66 -12.70
CA HIS A 299 -2.16 -7.26 -13.85
C HIS A 299 -2.73 -6.01 -14.51
N TYR A 300 -1.86 -5.16 -15.02
CA TYR A 300 -2.20 -3.90 -15.69
C TYR A 300 -1.66 -3.92 -17.11
N TYR A 301 -2.52 -3.65 -18.08
CA TYR A 301 -2.17 -3.64 -19.49
C TYR A 301 -2.42 -2.26 -20.07
N ASP A 302 -1.49 -1.76 -20.86
CA ASP A 302 -1.65 -0.53 -21.63
C ASP A 302 -2.91 -0.65 -22.51
N ALA A 303 -3.87 0.25 -22.34
CA ALA A 303 -5.15 0.18 -23.06
C ALA A 303 -4.99 0.35 -24.57
N LYS A 304 -3.91 1.00 -25.03
CA LYS A 304 -3.62 1.23 -26.45
C LYS A 304 -2.90 0.07 -27.10
N THR A 305 -1.90 -0.51 -26.42
CA THR A 305 -1.05 -1.56 -27.00
C THR A 305 -1.49 -2.96 -26.62
N GLY A 306 -2.19 -3.12 -25.48
CA GLY A 306 -2.55 -4.40 -24.90
C GLY A 306 -1.36 -5.11 -24.21
N GLU A 307 -0.19 -4.50 -24.14
CA GLU A 307 0.97 -5.04 -23.45
C GLU A 307 0.91 -4.75 -21.96
N GLU A 308 1.45 -5.65 -21.14
CA GLU A 308 1.59 -5.42 -19.71
C GLU A 308 2.50 -4.22 -19.47
N ILE A 309 2.10 -3.32 -18.58
CA ILE A 309 2.89 -2.12 -18.27
C ILE A 309 4.18 -2.49 -17.53
N GLU A 310 5.20 -1.70 -17.74
CA GLU A 310 6.41 -1.69 -16.93
C GLU A 310 6.35 -0.51 -15.95
N VAL A 311 6.61 -0.81 -14.67
CA VAL A 311 6.49 0.16 -13.57
C VAL A 311 7.89 0.71 -13.25
N ASN A 312 7.99 2.00 -12.98
CA ASN A 312 9.25 2.62 -12.57
C ASN A 312 9.70 2.12 -11.19
N THR A 313 11.02 2.07 -10.99
CA THR A 313 11.62 1.81 -9.68
C THR A 313 11.13 2.84 -8.67
N GLY A 314 10.72 2.40 -7.50
CA GLY A 314 10.25 3.24 -6.39
C GLY A 314 8.92 2.78 -5.81
N LYS A 315 8.38 3.59 -4.94
CA LYS A 315 7.11 3.31 -4.22
C LYS A 315 5.90 3.48 -5.12
N THR A 316 4.87 2.70 -4.84
CA THR A 316 3.62 2.74 -5.62
C THR A 316 2.41 3.03 -4.72
N TYR A 317 1.63 4.01 -5.15
CA TYR A 317 0.29 4.27 -4.62
C TYR A 317 -0.75 3.63 -5.53
N ILE A 318 -1.67 2.87 -4.93
CA ILE A 318 -2.77 2.21 -5.64
C ILE A 318 -4.09 2.63 -5.00
N SER A 319 -5.05 3.09 -5.79
CA SER A 319 -6.39 3.34 -5.29
C SER A 319 -7.43 2.59 -6.11
N LEU A 320 -8.29 1.82 -5.41
CA LEU A 320 -9.49 1.25 -5.97
C LEU A 320 -10.57 2.33 -5.93
N ILE A 321 -10.81 2.96 -7.07
CA ILE A 321 -11.79 4.02 -7.20
C ILE A 321 -13.18 3.41 -7.42
N PRO A 322 -14.18 3.71 -6.58
CA PRO A 322 -15.53 3.21 -6.78
C PRO A 322 -16.09 3.67 -8.13
N SER A 323 -16.68 2.75 -8.89
CA SER A 323 -17.14 3.01 -10.28
C SER A 323 -18.13 4.17 -10.39
N ASP A 324 -18.94 4.39 -9.37
CA ASP A 324 -19.88 5.52 -9.31
C ASP A 324 -19.19 6.88 -9.09
N GLY A 325 -17.93 6.87 -8.65
CA GLY A 325 -17.06 8.03 -8.49
C GLY A 325 -16.00 8.18 -9.59
N TRP A 326 -15.88 7.20 -10.51
CA TRP A 326 -14.80 7.18 -11.49
C TRP A 326 -14.71 8.46 -12.33
N ASN A 327 -15.85 8.98 -12.80
CA ASN A 327 -15.90 10.20 -13.60
C ASN A 327 -15.60 11.47 -12.78
N ASN A 328 -15.46 11.38 -11.48
CA ASN A 328 -15.10 12.50 -10.60
C ASN A 328 -13.59 12.51 -10.28
N VAL A 329 -12.82 11.57 -10.79
CA VAL A 329 -11.35 11.64 -10.74
C VAL A 329 -10.92 12.80 -11.63
N VAL A 330 -10.08 13.69 -11.10
CA VAL A 330 -9.52 14.81 -11.85
C VAL A 330 -8.03 14.57 -12.04
N ILE A 331 -7.58 14.54 -13.30
CA ILE A 331 -6.16 14.44 -13.69
C ILE A 331 -5.85 15.65 -14.55
N LYS A 332 -4.87 16.46 -14.14
CA LYS A 332 -4.50 17.73 -14.83
C LYS A 332 -3.02 18.09 -14.67
#